data_4b3667ae67864258b609dd73b2f60463
#
_entry.id   4b3667ae67864258b609dd73b2f60463
#
_cell.length_a   1.000
_cell.length_b   1.000
_cell.length_c   1.000
_cell.angle_alpha   90.00
_cell.angle_beta   90.00
_cell.angle_gamma   90.00
#
_symmetry.space_group_name_H-M   'P 1'
#
loop_
_entity.id
_entity.type
_entity.pdbx_description
1 polymer ?
#
loop_
_entity_poly.entity_id
_entity_poly.type
_entity_poly.pdbx_seq_one_letter_code
_entity_poly.pdbx_strand_id
1 'polypeptide(L)'
;MIKEFNFDSLEKSILKRSSNSHKGDFGKVMVVGGSKGMGGAAILSSEASLFSGAGLVHLSTHPINVEASLKRNPEVMAYGIDKSFSLPENIDVLLCGPGLKNDEWSKNIFNEVISANNFGVVILDAGALHFIVENNLETSKDKVLTPHPGEAAKLLGISNNEVQEDRINAAKSISNKFSASVILKGKETIICSYDDEELFICNEGGPELSSGGTGDVLAAVSYTHLTLPTSYPV
;
A
#
# COMPACT_ATOMS: atom_id res chain seq x y z
N MET A 1 13.47 -10.52 -17.32
CA MET A 1 14.69 -9.65 -17.46
C MET A 1 14.77 -8.75 -16.23
N ILE A 2 15.97 -8.49 -15.68
CA ILE A 2 16.14 -7.57 -14.55
C ILE A 2 16.45 -6.19 -15.12
N LYS A 3 15.71 -5.16 -14.70
CA LYS A 3 15.92 -3.76 -15.08
C LYS A 3 16.27 -2.95 -13.83
N GLU A 4 17.39 -2.27 -13.83
CA GLU A 4 17.75 -1.29 -12.80
C GLU A 4 17.22 0.08 -13.20
N PHE A 5 16.72 0.85 -12.25
CA PHE A 5 16.30 2.21 -12.47
C PHE A 5 16.71 3.12 -11.32
N ASN A 6 16.90 4.38 -11.64
CA ASN A 6 17.12 5.48 -10.72
C ASN A 6 16.22 6.67 -11.11
N PHE A 7 16.22 7.72 -10.29
CA PHE A 7 15.37 8.89 -10.52
C PHE A 7 15.59 9.54 -11.90
N ASP A 8 16.84 9.55 -12.39
CA ASP A 8 17.16 10.17 -13.68
C ASP A 8 16.69 9.36 -14.89
N SER A 9 16.55 8.03 -14.70
CA SER A 9 16.04 7.13 -15.74
C SER A 9 14.52 7.11 -15.85
N LEU A 10 13.81 7.66 -14.85
CA LEU A 10 12.36 7.74 -14.89
C LEU A 10 11.91 8.85 -15.85
N GLU A 11 10.93 8.52 -16.68
CA GLU A 11 10.32 9.49 -17.55
C GLU A 11 9.63 10.58 -16.70
N LYS A 12 10.12 11.81 -16.80
CA LYS A 12 9.65 12.96 -15.99
C LYS A 12 8.29 13.48 -16.45
N SER A 13 7.43 12.61 -16.95
CA SER A 13 6.05 12.92 -17.30
C SER A 13 5.16 13.04 -16.06
N ILE A 14 5.69 13.64 -14.99
CA ILE A 14 4.90 13.89 -13.79
C ILE A 14 3.75 14.84 -14.15
N LEU A 15 2.61 14.24 -14.47
CA LEU A 15 1.25 14.72 -14.28
C LEU A 15 1.03 16.22 -14.57
N LYS A 16 1.04 16.58 -15.81
CA LYS A 16 0.38 17.82 -16.22
C LYS A 16 -1.13 17.61 -16.11
N ARG A 17 -1.72 18.11 -15.03
CA ARG A 17 -3.17 18.14 -14.90
C ARG A 17 -3.76 19.02 -15.99
N SER A 18 -4.77 18.51 -16.72
CA SER A 18 -5.52 19.33 -17.68
C SER A 18 -6.24 20.46 -16.94
N SER A 19 -6.38 21.61 -17.58
CA SER A 19 -7.13 22.74 -17.02
C SER A 19 -8.59 22.44 -16.74
N ASN A 20 -9.15 21.39 -17.34
CA ASN A 20 -10.54 20.96 -17.18
C ASN A 20 -10.68 19.78 -16.22
N SER A 21 -9.60 19.33 -15.58
CA SER A 21 -9.62 18.21 -14.65
C SER A 21 -10.33 18.56 -13.35
N HIS A 22 -11.01 17.59 -12.78
CA HIS A 22 -11.64 17.68 -11.45
C HIS A 22 -11.10 16.58 -10.51
N LYS A 23 -11.41 16.68 -9.23
CA LYS A 23 -10.89 15.74 -8.20
C LYS A 23 -11.20 14.26 -8.49
N GLY A 24 -12.29 13.95 -9.19
CA GLY A 24 -12.64 12.59 -9.58
C GLY A 24 -11.73 11.95 -10.61
N ASP A 25 -10.95 12.77 -11.36
CA ASP A 25 -10.04 12.27 -12.42
C ASP A 25 -8.71 11.76 -11.86
N PHE A 26 -8.45 11.97 -10.56
CA PHE A 26 -7.17 11.65 -9.93
C PHE A 26 -7.25 10.51 -8.91
N GLY A 27 -8.26 9.67 -9.05
CA GLY A 27 -8.44 8.47 -8.25
C GLY A 27 -8.95 8.72 -6.82
N LYS A 28 -9.65 7.71 -6.31
CA LYS A 28 -10.16 7.64 -4.95
C LYS A 28 -9.40 6.58 -4.18
N VAL A 29 -8.75 6.98 -3.10
CA VAL A 29 -7.98 6.10 -2.22
C VAL A 29 -8.72 5.89 -0.92
N MET A 30 -8.73 4.66 -0.46
CA MET A 30 -9.18 4.29 0.87
C MET A 30 -8.02 3.72 1.66
N VAL A 31 -7.69 4.34 2.78
CA VAL A 31 -6.73 3.80 3.75
C VAL A 31 -7.51 3.16 4.89
N VAL A 32 -7.18 1.92 5.21
CA VAL A 32 -7.77 1.14 6.31
C VAL A 32 -6.67 0.72 7.28
N GLY A 33 -6.73 1.25 8.50
CA GLY A 33 -5.68 0.98 9.47
C GLY A 33 -5.80 1.78 10.76
N GLY A 34 -4.72 1.87 11.53
CA GLY A 34 -4.68 2.70 12.72
C GLY A 34 -5.45 2.13 13.90
N SER A 35 -5.08 0.95 14.39
CA SER A 35 -5.56 0.41 15.66
C SER A 35 -5.30 1.39 16.80
N LYS A 36 -6.01 1.22 17.93
CA LYS A 36 -5.83 2.06 19.11
C LYS A 36 -4.35 2.20 19.51
N GLY A 37 -3.84 3.43 19.49
CA GLY A 37 -2.45 3.78 19.77
C GLY A 37 -1.49 3.65 18.58
N MET A 38 -1.99 3.29 17.38
CA MET A 38 -1.22 3.20 16.14
C MET A 38 -1.82 4.06 15.01
N GLY A 39 -2.64 5.04 15.35
CA GLY A 39 -3.31 5.92 14.39
C GLY A 39 -2.35 6.71 13.49
N GLY A 40 -1.14 7.01 13.98
CA GLY A 40 -0.15 7.77 13.23
C GLY A 40 0.21 7.17 11.88
N ALA A 41 0.34 5.84 11.78
CA ALA A 41 0.66 5.14 10.55
C ALA A 41 -0.43 5.36 9.47
N ALA A 42 -1.69 5.15 9.82
CA ALA A 42 -2.81 5.35 8.91
C ALA A 42 -3.02 6.82 8.51
N ILE A 43 -2.77 7.76 9.44
CA ILE A 43 -2.82 9.19 9.16
C ILE A 43 -1.72 9.58 8.18
N LEU A 44 -0.47 9.15 8.41
CA LEU A 44 0.66 9.40 7.50
C LEU A 44 0.42 8.83 6.11
N SER A 45 -0.12 7.61 6.00
CA SER A 45 -0.49 7.02 4.72
C SER A 45 -1.56 7.85 4.00
N SER A 46 -2.56 8.32 4.71
CA SER A 46 -3.62 9.15 4.12
C SER A 46 -3.09 10.49 3.62
N GLU A 47 -2.25 11.15 4.43
CA GLU A 47 -1.59 12.41 4.05
C GLU A 47 -0.66 12.20 2.83
N ALA A 48 0.13 11.11 2.82
CA ALA A 48 1.00 10.78 1.70
C ALA A 48 0.21 10.53 0.41
N SER A 49 -0.92 9.83 0.48
CA SER A 49 -1.83 9.67 -0.66
C SER A 49 -2.32 11.02 -1.20
N LEU A 50 -2.76 11.91 -0.31
CA LEU A 50 -3.26 13.22 -0.70
C LEU A 50 -2.15 14.08 -1.35
N PHE A 51 -0.98 14.16 -0.72
CA PHE A 51 0.14 14.96 -1.20
C PHE A 51 0.81 14.40 -2.46
N SER A 52 0.67 13.10 -2.73
CA SER A 52 1.12 12.50 -3.99
C SER A 52 0.10 12.61 -5.13
N GLY A 53 -1.05 13.27 -4.89
CA GLY A 53 -1.95 13.68 -5.95
C GLY A 53 -3.27 12.93 -6.05
N ALA A 54 -3.65 12.15 -5.03
CA ALA A 54 -5.00 11.57 -4.96
C ALA A 54 -6.09 12.64 -5.04
N GLY A 55 -7.11 12.38 -5.84
CA GLY A 55 -8.23 13.29 -5.97
C GLY A 55 -9.13 13.30 -4.74
N LEU A 56 -9.34 12.14 -4.14
CA LEU A 56 -10.10 11.94 -2.92
C LEU A 56 -9.43 10.88 -2.04
N VAL A 57 -9.25 11.20 -0.75
CA VAL A 57 -8.67 10.28 0.23
C VAL A 57 -9.64 10.03 1.36
N HIS A 58 -9.97 8.76 1.57
CA HIS A 58 -10.76 8.27 2.69
C HIS A 58 -9.85 7.55 3.68
N LEU A 59 -10.09 7.75 4.97
CA LEU A 59 -9.43 7.03 6.05
C LEU A 59 -10.47 6.32 6.90
N SER A 60 -10.43 5.00 6.95
CA SER A 60 -11.17 4.20 7.92
C SER A 60 -10.24 3.70 9.00
N THR A 61 -10.48 4.12 10.23
CA THR A 61 -9.57 3.91 11.37
C THR A 61 -10.33 3.64 12.67
N HIS A 62 -9.61 3.29 13.72
CA HIS A 62 -10.21 3.21 15.05
C HIS A 62 -10.79 4.58 15.46
N PRO A 63 -12.01 4.66 16.04
CA PRO A 63 -12.72 5.93 16.30
C PRO A 63 -11.89 6.99 17.02
N ILE A 64 -11.00 6.59 17.92
CA ILE A 64 -10.13 7.49 18.68
C ILE A 64 -9.18 8.32 17.82
N ASN A 65 -8.92 7.90 16.57
CA ASN A 65 -7.96 8.58 15.68
C ASN A 65 -8.62 9.62 14.76
N VAL A 66 -9.95 9.61 14.64
CA VAL A 66 -10.69 10.47 13.68
C VAL A 66 -10.42 11.96 13.94
N GLU A 67 -10.53 12.38 15.19
CA GLU A 67 -10.30 13.79 15.55
C GLU A 67 -8.85 14.21 15.25
N ALA A 68 -7.88 13.35 15.53
CA ALA A 68 -6.47 13.62 15.24
C ALA A 68 -6.21 13.75 13.74
N SER A 69 -6.82 12.92 12.90
CA SER A 69 -6.75 13.03 11.44
C SER A 69 -7.32 14.35 10.94
N LEU A 70 -8.53 14.72 11.36
CA LEU A 70 -9.20 15.93 10.93
C LEU A 70 -8.48 17.21 11.39
N LYS A 71 -7.82 17.17 12.56
CA LYS A 71 -7.00 18.29 13.05
C LYS A 71 -5.72 18.49 12.24
N ARG A 72 -5.12 17.40 11.75
CA ARG A 72 -3.92 17.47 10.93
C ARG A 72 -4.23 17.85 9.49
N ASN A 73 -5.22 17.19 8.91
CA ASN A 73 -5.59 17.39 7.52
C ASN A 73 -7.10 17.21 7.31
N PRO A 74 -7.86 18.31 7.28
CA PRO A 74 -9.32 18.28 7.12
C PRO A 74 -9.76 17.83 5.72
N GLU A 75 -8.86 17.71 4.75
CA GLU A 75 -9.15 17.24 3.40
C GLU A 75 -9.29 15.71 3.34
N VAL A 76 -8.75 14.99 4.34
CA VAL A 76 -8.93 13.55 4.49
C VAL A 76 -10.29 13.26 5.11
N MET A 77 -11.10 12.48 4.40
CA MET A 77 -12.42 12.04 4.89
C MET A 77 -12.26 10.88 5.86
N ALA A 78 -12.18 11.19 7.16
CA ALA A 78 -11.89 10.20 8.20
C ALA A 78 -13.18 9.64 8.83
N TYR A 79 -13.25 8.30 8.92
CA TYR A 79 -14.35 7.54 9.51
C TYR A 79 -13.86 6.61 10.62
N GLY A 80 -14.59 6.59 11.72
CA GLY A 80 -14.33 5.65 12.81
C GLY A 80 -15.02 4.32 12.57
N ILE A 81 -14.27 3.22 12.57
CA ILE A 81 -14.81 1.86 12.51
C ILE A 81 -14.96 1.33 13.92
N ASP A 82 -16.19 1.20 14.41
CA ASP A 82 -16.48 0.61 15.73
C ASP A 82 -16.83 -0.88 15.63
N LYS A 83 -17.83 -1.23 14.80
CA LYS A 83 -18.32 -2.61 14.69
C LYS A 83 -18.43 -3.12 13.25
N SER A 84 -18.62 -2.25 12.29
CA SER A 84 -18.76 -2.61 10.89
C SER A 84 -18.01 -1.65 10.00
N PHE A 85 -17.40 -2.20 8.98
CA PHE A 85 -16.70 -1.47 7.95
C PHE A 85 -17.65 -1.24 6.77
N SER A 86 -17.63 -0.05 6.20
CA SER A 86 -18.31 0.22 4.94
C SER A 86 -17.37 0.92 3.99
N LEU A 87 -17.27 0.41 2.78
CA LEU A 87 -16.54 1.07 1.71
C LEU A 87 -17.42 2.11 1.03
N PRO A 88 -16.91 3.33 0.80
CA PRO A 88 -17.50 4.25 -0.15
C PRO A 88 -17.57 3.62 -1.55
N GLU A 89 -18.49 4.09 -2.37
CA GLU A 89 -18.61 3.61 -3.74
C GLU A 89 -17.43 4.08 -4.60
N ASN A 90 -17.02 3.20 -5.53
CA ASN A 90 -16.00 3.48 -6.55
C ASN A 90 -14.64 3.87 -5.95
N ILE A 91 -14.12 3.04 -5.06
CA ILE A 91 -12.72 3.13 -4.60
C ILE A 91 -11.81 2.50 -5.65
N ASP A 92 -10.85 3.27 -6.16
CA ASP A 92 -9.89 2.80 -7.16
C ASP A 92 -8.82 1.95 -6.48
N VAL A 93 -8.26 2.42 -5.35
CA VAL A 93 -7.26 1.69 -4.58
C VAL A 93 -7.58 1.68 -3.10
N LEU A 94 -7.47 0.50 -2.51
CA LEU A 94 -7.60 0.29 -1.07
C LEU A 94 -6.23 -0.08 -0.49
N LEU A 95 -5.70 0.74 0.41
CA LEU A 95 -4.51 0.43 1.21
C LEU A 95 -4.96 -0.10 2.57
N CYS A 96 -4.61 -1.34 2.90
CA CYS A 96 -4.91 -1.94 4.20
C CYS A 96 -3.62 -2.35 4.92
N GLY A 97 -3.55 -2.03 6.22
CA GLY A 97 -2.47 -2.53 7.05
C GLY A 97 -1.72 -1.52 7.90
N PRO A 98 -1.48 -0.26 7.46
CA PRO A 98 -0.77 0.72 8.26
C PRO A 98 -1.34 0.85 9.67
N GLY A 99 -0.53 0.51 10.67
CA GLY A 99 -0.95 0.57 12.07
C GLY A 99 -2.00 -0.46 12.52
N LEU A 100 -2.28 -1.50 11.75
CA LEU A 100 -3.04 -2.65 12.24
C LEU A 100 -2.18 -3.48 13.20
N LYS A 101 -2.72 -3.81 14.37
CA LYS A 101 -2.12 -4.69 15.37
C LYS A 101 -2.61 -6.13 15.19
N ASN A 102 -1.94 -7.06 15.87
CA ASN A 102 -2.47 -8.42 16.00
C ASN A 102 -3.50 -8.47 17.14
N ASP A 103 -4.67 -7.87 16.90
CA ASP A 103 -5.81 -7.85 17.82
C ASP A 103 -7.12 -8.19 17.07
N GLU A 104 -8.18 -8.47 17.82
CA GLU A 104 -9.47 -8.89 17.29
C GLU A 104 -10.11 -7.81 16.39
N TRP A 105 -9.99 -6.53 16.76
CA TRP A 105 -10.51 -5.42 15.96
C TRP A 105 -9.85 -5.39 14.57
N SER A 106 -8.52 -5.46 14.53
CA SER A 106 -7.76 -5.44 13.27
C SER A 106 -8.06 -6.66 12.39
N LYS A 107 -8.20 -7.84 13.02
CA LYS A 107 -8.51 -9.09 12.32
C LYS A 107 -9.89 -9.05 11.68
N ASN A 108 -10.88 -8.55 12.40
CA ASN A 108 -12.25 -8.41 11.90
C ASN A 108 -12.29 -7.44 10.70
N ILE A 109 -11.65 -6.28 10.81
CA ILE A 109 -11.60 -5.30 9.74
C ILE A 109 -10.86 -5.83 8.52
N PHE A 110 -9.73 -6.50 8.71
CA PHE A 110 -9.01 -7.14 7.62
C PHE A 110 -9.89 -8.13 6.86
N ASN A 111 -10.64 -8.99 7.56
CA ASN A 111 -11.55 -9.95 6.95
C ASN A 111 -12.67 -9.27 6.16
N GLU A 112 -13.25 -8.18 6.69
CA GLU A 112 -14.26 -7.40 5.99
C GLU A 112 -13.68 -6.73 4.72
N VAL A 113 -12.47 -6.19 4.80
CA VAL A 113 -11.75 -5.60 3.64
C VAL A 113 -11.55 -6.64 2.54
N ILE A 114 -11.04 -7.82 2.89
CA ILE A 114 -10.76 -8.87 1.90
C ILE A 114 -12.05 -9.43 1.29
N SER A 115 -13.13 -9.46 2.06
CA SER A 115 -14.44 -9.91 1.57
C SER A 115 -15.15 -8.86 0.70
N ALA A 116 -14.71 -7.60 0.75
CA ALA A 116 -15.31 -6.53 -0.04
C ALA A 116 -14.87 -6.63 -1.52
N ASN A 117 -15.80 -6.34 -2.43
CA ASN A 117 -15.58 -6.47 -3.87
C ASN A 117 -15.73 -5.16 -4.67
N ASN A 118 -15.87 -4.02 -3.99
CA ASN A 118 -16.15 -2.73 -4.61
C ASN A 118 -14.96 -1.77 -4.66
N PHE A 119 -13.76 -2.31 -4.89
CA PHE A 119 -12.54 -1.53 -5.16
C PHE A 119 -11.76 -2.14 -6.34
N GLY A 120 -10.85 -1.36 -6.94
CA GLY A 120 -10.01 -1.80 -8.05
C GLY A 120 -8.83 -2.65 -7.59
N VAL A 121 -7.85 -2.04 -6.96
CA VAL A 121 -6.59 -2.68 -6.50
C VAL A 121 -6.53 -2.65 -4.97
N VAL A 122 -5.94 -3.69 -4.35
CA VAL A 122 -5.63 -3.70 -2.92
C VAL A 122 -4.12 -3.69 -2.69
N ILE A 123 -3.66 -2.76 -1.87
CA ILE A 123 -2.28 -2.72 -1.35
C ILE A 123 -2.31 -3.22 0.09
N LEU A 124 -1.49 -4.20 0.39
CA LEU A 124 -1.38 -4.78 1.73
C LEU A 124 0.02 -4.51 2.28
N ASP A 125 0.08 -3.84 3.43
CA ASP A 125 1.31 -3.49 4.13
C ASP A 125 1.23 -3.81 5.63
N ALA A 126 2.34 -3.86 6.30
CA ALA A 126 2.45 -3.96 7.75
C ALA A 126 1.53 -5.04 8.38
N GLY A 127 0.58 -4.64 9.22
CA GLY A 127 -0.33 -5.57 9.92
C GLY A 127 -1.15 -6.46 9.00
N ALA A 128 -1.55 -5.98 7.82
CA ALA A 128 -2.27 -6.78 6.84
C ALA A 128 -1.42 -7.95 6.31
N LEU A 129 -0.11 -7.75 6.13
CA LEU A 129 0.81 -8.82 5.71
C LEU A 129 0.91 -9.94 6.75
N HIS A 130 0.70 -9.63 8.04
CA HIS A 130 0.64 -10.66 9.07
C HIS A 130 -0.62 -11.53 8.93
N PHE A 131 -1.76 -10.92 8.65
CA PHE A 131 -3.03 -11.64 8.53
C PHE A 131 -3.13 -12.52 7.30
N ILE A 132 -2.49 -12.18 6.18
CA ILE A 132 -2.50 -13.04 4.98
C ILE A 132 -1.72 -14.35 5.18
N VAL A 133 -0.80 -14.40 6.13
CA VAL A 133 -0.10 -15.66 6.49
C VAL A 133 -1.04 -16.63 7.20
N GLU A 134 -1.95 -16.09 8.02
CA GLU A 134 -2.90 -16.90 8.80
C GLU A 134 -4.11 -17.34 7.99
N ASN A 135 -4.48 -16.56 6.97
CA ASN A 135 -5.66 -16.80 6.15
C ASN A 135 -5.23 -16.94 4.69
N ASN A 136 -5.54 -18.06 4.05
CA ASN A 136 -5.34 -18.17 2.60
C ASN A 136 -6.05 -17.02 1.89
N LEU A 137 -5.27 -16.09 1.31
CA LEU A 137 -5.80 -14.89 0.68
C LEU A 137 -6.30 -15.24 -0.72
N GLU A 138 -7.53 -15.67 -0.81
CA GLU A 138 -8.25 -15.83 -2.07
C GLU A 138 -9.06 -14.54 -2.33
N THR A 139 -8.51 -13.62 -3.09
CA THR A 139 -9.24 -12.49 -3.66
C THR A 139 -9.00 -12.44 -5.15
N SER A 140 -10.06 -12.18 -5.90
CA SER A 140 -10.00 -12.00 -7.36
C SER A 140 -9.43 -10.65 -7.79
N LYS A 141 -9.02 -9.80 -6.85
CA LYS A 141 -8.54 -8.45 -7.11
C LYS A 141 -7.04 -8.40 -7.29
N ASP A 142 -6.57 -7.46 -8.09
CA ASP A 142 -5.17 -7.15 -8.22
C ASP A 142 -4.59 -6.76 -6.86
N LYS A 143 -3.48 -7.37 -6.50
CA LYS A 143 -2.85 -7.23 -5.18
C LYS A 143 -1.44 -6.72 -5.32
N VAL A 144 -1.08 -5.78 -4.43
CA VAL A 144 0.31 -5.35 -4.24
C VAL A 144 0.68 -5.59 -2.78
N LEU A 145 1.75 -6.32 -2.55
CA LEU A 145 2.31 -6.55 -1.22
C LEU A 145 3.60 -5.73 -1.07
N THR A 146 3.74 -5.05 0.08
CA THR A 146 4.88 -4.17 0.32
C THR A 146 5.73 -4.61 1.52
N PRO A 147 6.23 -5.87 1.57
CA PRO A 147 6.95 -6.37 2.71
C PRO A 147 8.34 -5.75 2.87
N HIS A 148 8.75 -5.47 4.12
CA HIS A 148 10.17 -5.39 4.47
C HIS A 148 10.76 -6.81 4.65
N PRO A 149 12.10 -7.01 4.71
CA PRO A 149 12.68 -8.37 4.75
C PRO A 149 12.14 -9.26 5.87
N GLY A 150 11.87 -8.70 7.06
CA GLY A 150 11.30 -9.47 8.16
C GLY A 150 9.83 -9.90 7.94
N GLU A 151 9.05 -9.11 7.23
CA GLU A 151 7.69 -9.47 6.78
C GLU A 151 7.76 -10.52 5.67
N ALA A 152 8.67 -10.37 4.71
CA ALA A 152 8.91 -11.34 3.65
C ALA A 152 9.31 -12.73 4.21
N ALA A 153 10.16 -12.75 5.22
CA ALA A 153 10.54 -13.97 5.93
C ALA A 153 9.31 -14.70 6.50
N LYS A 154 8.41 -13.97 7.14
CA LYS A 154 7.15 -14.53 7.66
C LYS A 154 6.22 -15.02 6.54
N LEU A 155 6.08 -14.25 5.46
CA LEU A 155 5.26 -14.64 4.29
C LEU A 155 5.74 -15.95 3.68
N LEU A 156 7.04 -16.19 3.64
CA LEU A 156 7.64 -17.40 3.06
C LEU A 156 7.81 -18.54 4.07
N GLY A 157 7.81 -18.23 5.38
CA GLY A 157 8.11 -19.22 6.42
C GLY A 157 9.61 -19.58 6.49
N ILE A 158 10.48 -18.62 6.17
CA ILE A 158 11.95 -18.76 6.19
C ILE A 158 12.57 -17.71 7.12
N SER A 159 13.88 -17.77 7.33
CA SER A 159 14.59 -16.76 8.13
C SER A 159 14.80 -15.46 7.37
N ASN A 160 15.01 -14.36 8.11
CA ASN A 160 15.37 -13.06 7.51
C ASN A 160 16.71 -13.13 6.75
N ASN A 161 17.65 -13.95 7.20
CA ASN A 161 18.95 -14.13 6.53
C ASN A 161 18.74 -14.79 5.16
N GLU A 162 17.93 -15.83 5.04
CA GLU A 162 17.62 -16.48 3.76
C GLU A 162 16.95 -15.48 2.77
N VAL A 163 16.08 -14.59 3.26
CA VAL A 163 15.52 -13.52 2.41
C VAL A 163 16.62 -12.57 1.93
N GLN A 164 17.57 -12.20 2.79
CA GLN A 164 18.64 -11.27 2.44
C GLN A 164 19.70 -11.86 1.52
N GLU A 165 19.94 -13.19 1.60
CA GLU A 165 20.86 -13.91 0.72
C GLU A 165 20.39 -13.94 -0.74
N ASP A 166 19.06 -14.05 -0.97
CA ASP A 166 18.50 -14.03 -2.32
C ASP A 166 17.17 -13.29 -2.35
N ARG A 167 17.23 -11.97 -2.30
CA ARG A 167 16.09 -11.07 -2.30
C ARG A 167 15.23 -11.16 -3.56
N ILE A 168 15.87 -11.42 -4.71
CA ILE A 168 15.17 -11.56 -6.00
C ILE A 168 14.29 -12.79 -5.97
N ASN A 169 14.83 -13.93 -5.56
CA ASN A 169 14.06 -15.16 -5.46
C ASN A 169 12.98 -15.07 -4.37
N ALA A 170 13.26 -14.39 -3.25
CA ALA A 170 12.27 -14.14 -2.21
C ALA A 170 11.08 -13.33 -2.75
N ALA A 171 11.31 -12.24 -3.50
CA ALA A 171 10.25 -11.43 -4.09
C ALA A 171 9.40 -12.25 -5.08
N LYS A 172 10.04 -13.02 -5.96
CA LYS A 172 9.34 -13.91 -6.91
C LYS A 172 8.52 -14.99 -6.20
N SER A 173 9.07 -15.59 -5.14
CA SER A 173 8.39 -16.63 -4.37
C SER A 173 7.14 -16.09 -3.67
N ILE A 174 7.21 -14.85 -3.12
CA ILE A 174 6.04 -14.19 -2.56
C ILE A 174 5.01 -13.89 -3.66
N SER A 175 5.44 -13.33 -4.79
CA SER A 175 4.58 -13.00 -5.93
C SER A 175 3.80 -14.23 -6.39
N ASN A 176 4.48 -15.35 -6.60
CA ASN A 176 3.85 -16.60 -7.02
C ASN A 176 2.92 -17.19 -5.94
N LYS A 177 3.35 -17.18 -4.67
CA LYS A 177 2.58 -17.75 -3.57
C LYS A 177 1.24 -17.04 -3.35
N PHE A 178 1.22 -15.72 -3.50
CA PHE A 178 0.03 -14.90 -3.21
C PHE A 178 -0.66 -14.37 -4.48
N SER A 179 -0.16 -14.70 -5.68
CA SER A 179 -0.66 -14.14 -6.95
C SER A 179 -0.76 -12.62 -6.87
N ALA A 180 0.36 -11.96 -6.54
CA ALA A 180 0.40 -10.54 -6.22
C ALA A 180 1.69 -9.90 -6.73
N SER A 181 1.63 -8.64 -7.13
CA SER A 181 2.84 -7.83 -7.32
C SER A 181 3.49 -7.55 -5.97
N VAL A 182 4.82 -7.47 -5.92
CA VAL A 182 5.59 -7.34 -4.68
C VAL A 182 6.55 -6.18 -4.76
N ILE A 183 6.56 -5.35 -3.73
CA ILE A 183 7.58 -4.32 -3.49
C ILE A 183 8.37 -4.75 -2.24
N LEU A 184 9.46 -5.49 -2.43
CA LEU A 184 10.31 -5.93 -1.33
C LEU A 184 11.23 -4.78 -0.89
N LYS A 185 10.83 -4.11 0.19
CA LYS A 185 11.50 -2.94 0.77
C LYS A 185 12.92 -3.27 1.26
N GLY A 186 13.82 -2.29 1.21
CA GLY A 186 15.19 -2.38 1.73
C GLY A 186 16.19 -1.68 0.81
N LYS A 187 17.48 -1.82 1.12
CA LYS A 187 18.52 -1.38 0.18
C LYS A 187 18.30 -2.11 -1.14
N GLU A 188 18.28 -1.38 -2.25
CA GLU A 188 17.95 -1.93 -3.57
C GLU A 188 16.53 -2.55 -3.55
N THR A 189 15.52 -1.71 -3.38
CA THR A 189 14.12 -2.16 -3.37
C THR A 189 13.77 -2.91 -4.65
N ILE A 190 13.22 -4.12 -4.49
CA ILE A 190 12.88 -5.00 -5.61
C ILE A 190 11.38 -4.90 -5.88
N ILE A 191 11.03 -4.64 -7.14
CA ILE A 191 9.65 -4.64 -7.61
C ILE A 191 9.48 -5.83 -8.56
N CYS A 192 8.55 -6.71 -8.23
CA CYS A 192 8.20 -7.89 -9.01
C CYS A 192 6.72 -7.82 -9.38
N SER A 193 6.41 -7.69 -10.66
CA SER A 193 5.04 -7.78 -11.15
C SER A 193 4.59 -9.23 -11.19
N TYR A 194 3.31 -9.48 -10.88
CA TYR A 194 2.75 -10.83 -10.96
C TYR A 194 2.50 -11.27 -12.41
N ASP A 195 2.04 -10.34 -13.25
CA ASP A 195 1.64 -10.62 -14.63
C ASP A 195 2.80 -10.57 -15.63
N ASP A 196 3.90 -9.90 -15.27
CA ASP A 196 5.07 -9.72 -16.10
C ASP A 196 6.28 -10.49 -15.54
N GLU A 197 7.06 -11.13 -16.40
CA GLU A 197 8.35 -11.71 -16.00
C GLU A 197 9.42 -10.63 -15.70
N GLU A 198 9.06 -9.36 -15.78
CA GLU A 198 9.95 -8.24 -15.54
C GLU A 198 10.12 -7.98 -14.05
N LEU A 199 11.36 -7.68 -13.70
CA LEU A 199 11.77 -7.37 -12.35
C LEU A 199 12.56 -6.08 -12.36
N PHE A 200 12.22 -5.16 -11.47
CA PHE A 200 12.87 -3.87 -11.35
C PHE A 200 13.62 -3.77 -10.02
N ILE A 201 14.79 -3.15 -10.04
CA ILE A 201 15.57 -2.83 -8.86
C ILE A 201 15.73 -1.31 -8.79
N CYS A 202 15.27 -0.72 -7.69
CA CYS A 202 15.46 0.68 -7.38
C CYS A 202 16.70 0.84 -6.50
N ASN A 203 17.71 1.50 -7.03
CA ASN A 203 18.99 1.75 -6.36
C ASN A 203 18.99 3.07 -5.56
N GLU A 204 17.85 3.76 -5.49
CA GLU A 204 17.70 5.01 -4.77
C GLU A 204 17.35 4.81 -3.30
N GLY A 205 17.69 5.81 -2.49
CA GLY A 205 17.47 5.81 -1.05
C GLY A 205 18.65 5.27 -0.25
N GLY A 206 18.68 5.63 1.01
CA GLY A 206 19.78 5.32 1.91
C GLY A 206 19.33 5.16 3.36
N PRO A 207 20.28 5.11 4.32
CA PRO A 207 20.00 4.94 5.74
C PRO A 207 19.11 6.03 6.34
N GLU A 208 19.03 7.20 5.71
CA GLU A 208 18.17 8.32 6.09
C GLU A 208 16.67 7.96 6.04
N LEU A 209 16.30 6.96 5.23
CA LEU A 209 14.94 6.43 5.17
C LEU A 209 14.61 5.47 6.33
N SER A 210 15.56 5.15 7.20
CA SER A 210 15.39 4.28 8.35
C SER A 210 14.70 5.02 9.52
N SER A 211 13.52 5.58 9.27
CA SER A 211 12.71 6.26 10.29
C SER A 211 11.29 5.71 10.29
N GLY A 212 10.60 5.86 11.45
CA GLY A 212 9.20 5.44 11.55
C GLY A 212 8.31 6.20 10.58
N GLY A 213 7.42 5.50 9.88
CA GLY A 213 6.47 6.08 8.94
C GLY A 213 6.89 6.09 7.47
N THR A 214 8.16 5.88 7.15
CA THR A 214 8.62 5.83 5.74
C THR A 214 7.98 4.68 4.95
N GLY A 215 7.78 3.53 5.58
CA GLY A 215 7.04 2.40 4.99
C GLY A 215 5.58 2.75 4.73
N ASP A 216 4.92 3.42 5.68
CA ASP A 216 3.52 3.85 5.56
C ASP A 216 3.34 4.85 4.40
N VAL A 217 4.31 5.76 4.23
CA VAL A 217 4.34 6.71 3.10
C VAL A 217 4.55 5.97 1.78
N LEU A 218 5.52 5.04 1.70
CA LEU A 218 5.78 4.27 0.48
C LEU A 218 4.57 3.46 0.04
N ALA A 219 3.95 2.73 0.95
CA ALA A 219 2.75 1.95 0.66
C ALA A 219 1.62 2.83 0.10
N ALA A 220 1.47 4.03 0.65
CA ALA A 220 0.47 4.99 0.21
C ALA A 220 0.79 5.61 -1.16
N VAL A 221 2.05 5.96 -1.42
CA VAL A 221 2.46 6.55 -2.71
C VAL A 221 2.41 5.53 -3.85
N SER A 222 2.59 4.24 -3.56
CA SER A 222 2.52 3.17 -4.56
C SER A 222 1.21 3.15 -5.35
N TYR A 223 0.10 3.67 -4.78
CA TYR A 223 -1.17 3.77 -5.48
C TYR A 223 -1.15 4.75 -6.66
N THR A 224 -0.37 5.83 -6.57
CA THR A 224 -0.40 6.91 -7.59
C THR A 224 -0.03 6.41 -8.99
N HIS A 225 0.78 5.36 -9.04
CA HIS A 225 1.16 4.72 -10.30
C HIS A 225 0.15 3.68 -10.80
N LEU A 226 -0.79 3.26 -9.96
CA LEU A 226 -1.80 2.26 -10.31
C LEU A 226 -3.11 2.87 -10.84
N THR A 227 -3.39 4.14 -10.50
CA THR A 227 -4.67 4.79 -10.84
C THR A 227 -4.55 5.94 -11.80
N LEU A 228 -3.35 6.48 -11.95
CA LEU A 228 -3.16 7.58 -12.90
C LEU A 228 -3.11 7.02 -14.32
N PRO A 229 -3.84 7.62 -15.27
CA PRO A 229 -3.79 7.17 -16.65
C PRO A 229 -2.36 7.25 -17.17
N THR A 230 -1.76 6.08 -17.38
CA THR A 230 -0.41 5.93 -17.94
C THR A 230 -0.36 6.26 -19.44
N SER A 231 -1.51 6.54 -20.04
CA SER A 231 -1.63 6.94 -21.45
C SER A 231 -2.52 8.16 -21.56
N TYR A 232 -1.94 9.34 -21.80
CA TYR A 232 -2.66 10.36 -22.53
C TYR A 232 -2.65 9.96 -24.00
N PRO A 233 -3.79 9.91 -24.69
CA PRO A 233 -3.76 9.91 -26.15
C PRO A 233 -3.07 11.19 -26.61
N VAL A 234 -2.06 11.04 -27.45
CA VAL A 234 -1.34 12.11 -28.14
C VAL A 234 -2.32 12.86 -29.04
#